data_6f1f3b2387cf9071ecd1467cb9fb48d9
#
_entry.id   6f1f3b2387cf9071ecd1467cb9fb48d9
#
_cell.length_a   1.000
_cell.length_b   1.000
_cell.length_c   1.000
_cell.angle_alpha   90.00
_cell.angle_beta   90.00
_cell.angle_gamma   90.00
#
_symmetry.space_group_name_H-M   'P 1'
#
loop_
_entity.id
_entity.type
_entity.pdbx_description
1 polymer ?
#
loop_
_entity_poly.entity_id
_entity_poly.type
_entity_poly.pdbx_seq_one_letter_code
_entity_poly.pdbx_strand_id
1 'polypeptide(L)'
;ALLGLKDKIVMVGSTQVTELVYDDEAKATPKGFGIIETHQINDVDKYRALILCKITPRPVSEAATTKGETIEWQTKELECGISRSDEESADYKHPWKREAWFDTHSDALEYLKTVLNVMTMIQLSSAEGTLEGETVITIQNPVAGASYKYSTTGPAPTYRQELASWTEFTSGEEIEATNGSTLYVAQVDEEDKAIGSGTVTVVAKAGA
;
A
#
# COMPACT_ATOMS: atom_id res chain seq x y z
N ALA A 1 -1.26 6.60 9.05
CA ALA A 1 -2.39 6.15 9.86
C ALA A 1 -3.72 6.65 9.28
N LEU A 2 -4.73 5.77 9.14
CA LEU A 2 -6.01 6.11 8.52
C LEU A 2 -6.86 7.06 9.39
N LEU A 3 -6.67 7.01 10.72
CA LEU A 3 -7.49 7.71 11.71
C LEU A 3 -6.68 8.68 12.61
N GLY A 4 -5.50 9.09 12.18
CA GLY A 4 -4.62 9.88 13.05
C GLY A 4 -4.01 9.10 14.22
N LEU A 5 -4.07 7.76 14.15
CA LEU A 5 -3.48 6.86 15.13
C LEU A 5 -1.97 6.73 14.90
N LYS A 6 -1.20 6.77 15.95
CA LYS A 6 0.23 6.48 15.95
C LYS A 6 0.49 5.21 16.75
N ASP A 7 1.18 4.27 16.13
CA ASP A 7 1.68 3.09 16.80
C ASP A 7 2.93 3.47 17.59
N LYS A 8 2.92 3.17 18.88
CA LYS A 8 4.07 3.36 19.76
C LYS A 8 4.40 2.03 20.43
N ILE A 9 5.65 1.62 20.30
CA ILE A 9 6.15 0.46 21.01
C ILE A 9 6.56 0.89 22.41
N VAL A 10 5.98 0.25 23.43
CA VAL A 10 6.30 0.47 24.83
C VAL A 10 6.68 -0.84 25.51
N MET A 11 7.57 -0.76 26.52
CA MET A 11 7.94 -1.90 27.35
C MET A 11 7.10 -1.91 28.61
N VAL A 12 6.44 -3.03 28.87
CA VAL A 12 5.71 -3.30 30.12
C VAL A 12 6.41 -4.46 30.82
N GLY A 13 7.31 -4.15 31.76
CA GLY A 13 8.25 -5.12 32.32
C GLY A 13 9.20 -5.64 31.21
N SER A 14 9.20 -6.95 30.97
CA SER A 14 9.98 -7.60 29.90
C SER A 14 9.21 -7.81 28.59
N THR A 15 7.94 -7.37 28.54
CA THR A 15 7.06 -7.60 27.39
C THR A 15 6.97 -6.34 26.54
N GLN A 16 7.18 -6.50 25.22
CA GLN A 16 6.96 -5.44 24.24
C GLN A 16 5.47 -5.37 23.87
N VAL A 17 4.86 -4.19 23.99
CA VAL A 17 3.46 -3.94 23.70
C VAL A 17 3.35 -2.82 22.68
N THR A 18 2.43 -2.95 21.72
CA THR A 18 2.07 -1.86 20.81
C THR A 18 0.94 -1.04 21.42
N GLU A 19 1.22 0.22 21.73
CA GLU A 19 0.26 1.20 22.20
C GLU A 19 -0.30 1.96 21.00
N LEU A 20 -1.62 2.14 20.94
CA LEU A 20 -2.28 3.02 19.97
C LEU A 20 -2.49 4.38 20.62
N VAL A 21 -1.83 5.41 20.10
CA VAL A 21 -1.95 6.78 20.61
C VAL A 21 -2.90 7.57 19.72
N TYR A 22 -3.94 8.16 20.32
CA TYR A 22 -4.86 9.08 19.66
C TYR A 22 -4.33 10.50 19.88
N ASP A 23 -4.00 11.17 18.78
CA ASP A 23 -3.40 12.50 18.80
C ASP A 23 -4.38 13.45 18.09
N ASP A 24 -4.84 14.50 18.78
CA ASP A 24 -5.81 15.47 18.28
C ASP A 24 -5.22 16.38 17.18
N GLU A 25 -3.90 16.52 17.14
CA GLU A 25 -3.21 17.21 16.05
C GLU A 25 -3.00 16.30 14.81
N ALA A 26 -3.15 14.99 14.97
CA ALA A 26 -2.99 14.04 13.87
C ALA A 26 -4.21 14.08 12.93
N LYS A 27 -4.04 14.70 11.78
CA LYS A 27 -5.08 14.77 10.75
C LYS A 27 -5.17 13.45 9.99
N ALA A 28 -6.39 12.96 9.81
CA ALA A 28 -6.65 11.81 8.94
C ALA A 28 -6.22 12.15 7.50
N THR A 29 -5.38 11.30 6.92
CA THR A 29 -4.97 11.46 5.52
C THR A 29 -6.08 10.95 4.61
N PRO A 30 -6.56 11.75 3.64
CA PRO A 30 -7.52 11.28 2.66
C PRO A 30 -7.00 10.05 1.89
N LYS A 31 -7.88 9.09 1.62
CA LYS A 31 -7.57 7.85 0.90
C LYS A 31 -8.65 7.56 -0.15
N GLY A 32 -8.28 6.80 -1.18
CA GLY A 32 -9.26 6.13 -2.02
C GLY A 32 -9.85 4.91 -1.32
N PHE A 33 -11.10 4.60 -1.61
CA PHE A 33 -11.78 3.40 -1.11
C PHE A 33 -12.49 2.70 -2.26
N GLY A 34 -12.31 1.39 -2.37
CA GLY A 34 -12.95 0.57 -3.40
C GLY A 34 -13.65 -0.63 -2.81
N ILE A 35 -14.79 -1.00 -3.42
CA ILE A 35 -15.58 -2.18 -3.08
C ILE A 35 -16.05 -2.87 -4.36
N ILE A 36 -16.17 -4.20 -4.31
CA ILE A 36 -16.79 -4.99 -5.37
C ILE A 36 -18.10 -5.55 -4.84
N GLU A 37 -19.17 -5.26 -5.56
CA GLU A 37 -20.50 -5.77 -5.28
C GLU A 37 -20.86 -6.86 -6.31
N THR A 38 -21.35 -8.00 -5.86
CA THR A 38 -21.86 -9.07 -6.72
C THR A 38 -23.33 -8.87 -6.97
N HIS A 39 -23.75 -8.83 -8.22
CA HIS A 39 -25.13 -8.72 -8.65
C HIS A 39 -25.50 -9.89 -9.55
N GLN A 40 -26.70 -10.44 -9.41
CA GLN A 40 -27.25 -11.42 -10.33
C GLN A 40 -28.20 -10.75 -11.31
N ILE A 41 -27.91 -10.81 -12.60
CA ILE A 41 -28.72 -10.22 -13.67
C ILE A 41 -29.02 -11.33 -14.68
N ASN A 42 -30.29 -11.69 -14.85
CA ASN A 42 -30.76 -12.78 -15.71
C ASN A 42 -30.00 -14.11 -15.44
N ASP A 43 -29.91 -14.50 -14.18
CA ASP A 43 -29.20 -15.70 -13.69
C ASP A 43 -27.70 -15.74 -14.01
N VAL A 44 -27.09 -14.58 -14.33
CA VAL A 44 -25.64 -14.43 -14.54
C VAL A 44 -25.09 -13.47 -13.48
N ASP A 45 -24.01 -13.88 -12.83
CA ASP A 45 -23.32 -13.03 -11.89
C ASP A 45 -22.55 -11.92 -12.62
N LYS A 46 -22.71 -10.69 -12.14
CA LYS A 46 -22.00 -9.49 -12.60
C LYS A 46 -21.35 -8.81 -11.40
N TYR A 47 -20.22 -8.19 -11.63
CA TYR A 47 -19.41 -7.57 -10.58
C TYR A 47 -19.32 -6.06 -10.83
N ARG A 48 -19.86 -5.29 -9.88
CA ARG A 48 -19.76 -3.85 -9.91
C ARG A 48 -18.59 -3.41 -9.03
N ALA A 49 -17.57 -2.82 -9.64
CA ALA A 49 -16.50 -2.13 -8.91
C ALA A 49 -16.94 -0.68 -8.66
N LEU A 50 -16.97 -0.27 -7.41
CA LEU A 50 -17.30 1.09 -6.99
C LEU A 50 -16.10 1.69 -6.25
N ILE A 51 -15.70 2.91 -6.62
CA ILE A 51 -14.58 3.64 -6.04
C ILE A 51 -15.05 4.99 -5.53
N LEU A 52 -14.78 5.29 -4.28
CA LEU A 52 -14.84 6.63 -3.71
C LEU A 52 -13.42 7.22 -3.78
N CYS A 53 -13.24 8.22 -4.63
CA CYS A 53 -11.89 8.68 -5.02
C CYS A 53 -11.14 9.34 -3.87
N LYS A 54 -11.86 10.02 -2.97
CA LYS A 54 -11.24 10.71 -1.83
C LYS A 54 -12.17 10.69 -0.64
N ILE A 55 -11.87 9.84 0.34
CA ILE A 55 -12.57 9.77 1.62
C ILE A 55 -11.66 10.26 2.74
N THR A 56 -12.25 10.92 3.73
CA THR A 56 -11.57 11.30 4.97
C THR A 56 -12.33 10.68 6.12
N PRO A 57 -11.75 9.66 6.80
CA PRO A 57 -12.38 9.05 7.96
C PRO A 57 -12.55 10.07 9.09
N ARG A 58 -13.67 9.98 9.79
CA ARG A 58 -13.94 10.75 11.01
C ARG A 58 -13.54 9.93 12.23
N PRO A 59 -13.22 10.57 13.36
CA PRO A 59 -13.00 9.86 14.61
C PRO A 59 -14.20 8.96 14.94
N VAL A 60 -13.92 7.73 15.33
CA VAL A 60 -14.97 6.75 15.71
C VAL A 60 -15.44 7.07 17.12
N SER A 61 -16.76 7.17 17.32
CA SER A 61 -17.35 7.14 18.67
C SER A 61 -17.37 5.69 19.15
N GLU A 62 -16.70 5.39 20.24
CA GLU A 62 -16.74 4.06 20.85
C GLU A 62 -17.88 3.98 21.88
N ALA A 63 -18.88 3.14 21.62
CA ALA A 63 -19.85 2.72 22.62
C ALA A 63 -19.49 1.29 23.04
N ALA A 64 -19.24 1.08 24.31
CA ALA A 64 -19.03 -0.24 24.89
C ALA A 64 -20.24 -0.65 25.71
N THR A 65 -20.84 -1.79 25.39
CA THR A 65 -21.86 -2.42 26.22
C THR A 65 -21.21 -3.47 27.10
N THR A 66 -21.46 -3.44 28.40
CA THR A 66 -20.99 -4.49 29.32
C THR A 66 -21.66 -5.82 28.97
N LYS A 67 -20.90 -6.91 29.07
CA LYS A 67 -21.33 -8.28 28.80
C LYS A 67 -22.54 -8.63 29.70
N GLY A 68 -23.72 -8.84 29.09
CA GLY A 68 -24.88 -9.43 29.74
C GLY A 68 -24.87 -10.97 29.61
N GLU A 69 -25.98 -11.63 29.88
CA GLU A 69 -26.14 -13.09 29.72
C GLU A 69 -26.04 -13.55 28.25
N THR A 70 -26.33 -12.65 27.31
CA THR A 70 -26.19 -12.86 25.86
C THR A 70 -25.07 -12.04 25.28
N ILE A 71 -24.32 -12.61 24.31
CA ILE A 71 -23.29 -11.89 23.57
C ILE A 71 -23.98 -11.18 22.40
N GLU A 72 -24.07 -9.86 22.47
CA GLU A 72 -24.50 -9.04 21.33
C GLU A 72 -23.29 -8.62 20.51
N TRP A 73 -23.28 -8.98 19.23
CA TRP A 73 -22.24 -8.56 18.30
C TRP A 73 -22.54 -7.12 17.84
N GLN A 74 -21.63 -6.20 18.15
CA GLN A 74 -21.73 -4.82 17.67
C GLN A 74 -20.87 -4.64 16.41
N THR A 75 -21.50 -4.16 15.34
CA THR A 75 -20.78 -3.73 14.13
C THR A 75 -20.24 -2.32 14.37
N LYS A 76 -18.94 -2.14 14.22
CA LYS A 76 -18.34 -0.79 14.27
C LYS A 76 -18.61 -0.07 12.95
N GLU A 77 -19.23 1.10 13.03
CA GLU A 77 -19.46 1.98 11.89
C GLU A 77 -18.35 3.00 11.77
N LEU A 78 -17.86 3.20 10.55
CA LEU A 78 -16.86 4.22 10.24
C LEU A 78 -17.49 5.29 9.35
N GLU A 79 -17.71 6.47 9.92
CA GLU A 79 -18.14 7.62 9.15
C GLU A 79 -16.97 8.23 8.36
N CYS A 80 -17.22 8.52 7.08
CA CYS A 80 -16.25 9.15 6.20
C CYS A 80 -16.84 10.35 5.49
N GLY A 81 -16.10 11.46 5.46
CA GLY A 81 -16.40 12.56 4.55
C GLY A 81 -15.93 12.20 3.14
N ILE A 82 -16.82 12.34 2.13
CA ILE A 82 -16.46 12.14 0.72
C ILE A 82 -16.19 13.51 0.11
N SER A 83 -15.08 13.64 -0.60
CA SER A 83 -14.72 14.85 -1.34
C SER A 83 -14.27 14.51 -2.77
N ARG A 84 -14.24 15.52 -3.63
CA ARG A 84 -13.67 15.38 -4.98
C ARG A 84 -12.18 15.06 -4.90
N SER A 85 -11.69 14.26 -5.85
CA SER A 85 -10.25 14.00 -5.97
C SER A 85 -9.51 15.22 -6.54
N ASP A 86 -8.19 15.17 -6.44
CA ASP A 86 -7.31 16.16 -7.06
C ASP A 86 -6.91 15.73 -8.50
N GLU A 87 -7.45 14.59 -8.97
CA GLU A 87 -7.16 14.03 -10.29
C GLU A 87 -7.87 14.80 -11.40
N GLU A 88 -7.13 15.13 -12.45
CA GLU A 88 -7.64 15.73 -13.68
C GLU A 88 -7.17 14.94 -14.89
N SER A 89 -8.06 14.74 -15.85
CA SER A 89 -7.75 14.15 -17.14
C SER A 89 -8.43 14.94 -18.27
N ALA A 90 -8.25 14.52 -19.52
CA ALA A 90 -8.95 15.12 -20.66
C ALA A 90 -10.47 14.91 -20.58
N ASP A 91 -10.91 13.81 -19.99
CA ASP A 91 -12.32 13.38 -19.97
C ASP A 91 -13.09 13.82 -18.75
N TYR A 92 -12.40 14.11 -17.62
CA TYR A 92 -13.04 14.51 -16.37
C TYR A 92 -12.14 15.37 -15.50
N LYS A 93 -12.76 16.16 -14.63
CA LYS A 93 -12.08 16.94 -13.58
C LYS A 93 -12.65 16.60 -12.22
N HIS A 94 -11.75 16.28 -11.28
CA HIS A 94 -12.06 16.08 -9.86
C HIS A 94 -13.18 15.06 -9.57
N PRO A 95 -13.11 13.83 -10.08
CA PRO A 95 -14.12 12.82 -9.80
C PRO A 95 -14.17 12.53 -8.30
N TRP A 96 -15.38 12.37 -7.75
CA TRP A 96 -15.59 11.97 -6.36
C TRP A 96 -15.94 10.47 -6.24
N LYS A 97 -16.50 9.90 -7.32
CA LYS A 97 -16.93 8.51 -7.43
C LYS A 97 -16.65 8.00 -8.85
N ARG A 98 -16.23 6.73 -8.93
CA ARG A 98 -16.12 5.99 -10.21
C ARG A 98 -16.80 4.64 -10.03
N GLU A 99 -17.38 4.10 -11.09
CA GLU A 99 -17.95 2.75 -11.09
C GLU A 99 -17.83 2.12 -12.48
N ALA A 100 -17.65 0.79 -12.48
CA ALA A 100 -17.58 -0.01 -13.69
C ALA A 100 -18.15 -1.40 -13.44
N TRP A 101 -18.66 -2.06 -14.50
CA TRP A 101 -19.25 -3.39 -14.43
C TRP A 101 -18.41 -4.39 -15.19
N PHE A 102 -18.26 -5.59 -14.62
CA PHE A 102 -17.41 -6.65 -15.14
C PHE A 102 -18.14 -7.99 -15.11
N ASP A 103 -17.69 -8.90 -15.99
CA ASP A 103 -18.21 -10.26 -16.06
C ASP A 103 -17.52 -11.20 -15.06
N THR A 104 -16.33 -10.83 -14.59
CA THR A 104 -15.58 -11.61 -13.60
C THR A 104 -15.16 -10.77 -12.40
N HIS A 105 -15.06 -11.41 -11.23
CA HIS A 105 -14.53 -10.78 -10.02
C HIS A 105 -13.05 -10.35 -10.20
N SER A 106 -12.28 -11.12 -10.96
CA SER A 106 -10.85 -10.84 -11.22
C SER A 106 -10.68 -9.52 -11.96
N ASP A 107 -11.47 -9.26 -13.01
CA ASP A 107 -11.39 -8.02 -13.78
C ASP A 107 -11.83 -6.81 -12.95
N ALA A 108 -12.87 -6.97 -12.11
CA ALA A 108 -13.29 -5.93 -11.18
C ALA A 108 -12.19 -5.60 -10.16
N LEU A 109 -11.50 -6.61 -9.64
CA LEU A 109 -10.39 -6.43 -8.69
C LEU A 109 -9.19 -5.76 -9.36
N GLU A 110 -8.85 -6.15 -10.58
CA GLU A 110 -7.76 -5.55 -11.36
C GLU A 110 -8.03 -4.07 -11.66
N TYR A 111 -9.28 -3.73 -12.01
CA TYR A 111 -9.71 -2.34 -12.18
C TYR A 111 -9.54 -1.53 -10.88
N LEU A 112 -9.96 -2.07 -9.72
CA LEU A 112 -9.78 -1.40 -8.44
C LEU A 112 -8.30 -1.16 -8.13
N LYS A 113 -7.45 -2.18 -8.31
CA LYS A 113 -6.00 -2.07 -8.06
C LYS A 113 -5.37 -1.00 -8.96
N THR A 114 -5.75 -0.96 -10.24
CA THR A 114 -5.22 0.01 -11.20
C THR A 114 -5.61 1.44 -10.82
N VAL A 115 -6.91 1.68 -10.58
CA VAL A 115 -7.41 3.03 -10.29
C VAL A 115 -6.93 3.55 -8.92
N LEU A 116 -6.85 2.68 -7.92
CA LEU A 116 -6.41 3.04 -6.57
C LEU A 116 -4.89 2.93 -6.38
N ASN A 117 -4.16 2.50 -7.39
CA ASN A 117 -2.72 2.24 -7.34
C ASN A 117 -2.33 1.31 -6.16
N VAL A 118 -3.06 0.19 -6.01
CA VAL A 118 -2.85 -0.74 -4.90
C VAL A 118 -1.77 -1.73 -5.26
N MET A 119 -0.62 -1.60 -4.62
CA MET A 119 0.53 -2.50 -4.78
C MET A 119 0.85 -3.25 -3.48
N THR A 120 1.44 -4.43 -3.62
CA THR A 120 2.01 -5.15 -2.47
C THR A 120 3.19 -4.35 -1.90
N MET A 121 3.18 -4.10 -0.60
CA MET A 121 4.30 -3.43 0.06
C MET A 121 5.47 -4.39 0.23
N ILE A 122 6.64 -4.03 -0.26
CA ILE A 122 7.88 -4.77 -0.08
C ILE A 122 8.67 -4.14 1.07
N GLN A 123 8.95 -4.91 2.11
CA GLN A 123 9.78 -4.47 3.22
C GLN A 123 11.25 -4.72 2.89
N LEU A 124 12.06 -3.67 2.96
CA LEU A 124 13.46 -3.68 2.58
C LEU A 124 14.34 -3.25 3.76
N SER A 125 15.55 -3.80 3.79
CA SER A 125 16.65 -3.28 4.60
C SER A 125 17.88 -3.07 3.74
N SER A 126 18.74 -2.13 4.15
CA SER A 126 20.01 -1.80 3.52
C SER A 126 21.13 -1.94 4.54
N ALA A 127 22.26 -2.50 4.11
CA ALA A 127 23.49 -2.62 4.87
C ALA A 127 24.69 -2.29 3.98
N GLU A 128 25.84 -2.00 4.60
CA GLU A 128 27.08 -1.76 3.84
C GLU A 128 27.47 -2.99 3.02
N GLY A 129 27.92 -2.77 1.78
CA GLY A 129 28.48 -3.79 0.93
C GLY A 129 29.96 -4.07 1.23
N THR A 130 30.60 -4.88 0.39
CA THR A 130 32.00 -5.28 0.57
C THR A 130 32.96 -4.18 0.12
N LEU A 131 32.66 -3.51 -0.98
CA LEU A 131 33.50 -2.44 -1.55
C LEU A 131 32.90 -1.05 -1.26
N GLU A 132 33.74 -0.02 -1.43
CA GLU A 132 33.32 1.38 -1.32
C GLU A 132 32.22 1.69 -2.32
N GLY A 133 31.14 2.37 -1.87
CA GLY A 133 30.01 2.71 -2.68
C GLY A 133 28.99 1.58 -2.86
N GLU A 134 29.25 0.38 -2.34
CA GLU A 134 28.31 -0.74 -2.42
C GLU A 134 27.39 -0.85 -1.20
N THR A 135 26.18 -1.32 -1.44
CA THR A 135 25.16 -1.63 -0.46
C THR A 135 24.57 -3.01 -0.70
N VAL A 136 24.19 -3.71 0.36
CA VAL A 136 23.42 -4.96 0.29
C VAL A 136 21.96 -4.65 0.60
N ILE A 137 21.07 -4.94 -0.33
CA ILE A 137 19.63 -4.76 -0.15
C ILE A 137 18.97 -6.11 0.08
N THR A 138 18.24 -6.23 1.18
CA THR A 138 17.54 -7.46 1.55
C THR A 138 16.03 -7.24 1.59
N ILE A 139 15.27 -8.11 0.91
CA ILE A 139 13.81 -8.21 1.05
C ILE A 139 13.51 -9.06 2.28
N GLN A 140 12.77 -8.51 3.25
CA GLN A 140 12.52 -9.17 4.53
C GLN A 140 11.65 -10.43 4.39
N ASN A 141 10.67 -10.42 3.49
CA ASN A 141 9.76 -11.54 3.25
C ASN A 141 9.59 -11.73 1.74
N PRO A 142 10.59 -12.27 1.03
CA PRO A 142 10.49 -12.47 -0.40
C PRO A 142 9.43 -13.53 -0.74
N VAL A 143 8.64 -13.26 -1.77
CA VAL A 143 7.66 -14.23 -2.29
C VAL A 143 8.41 -15.27 -3.13
N ALA A 144 8.21 -16.54 -2.85
CA ALA A 144 8.86 -17.62 -3.59
C ALA A 144 8.47 -17.60 -5.08
N GLY A 145 9.45 -17.62 -5.97
CA GLY A 145 9.26 -17.58 -7.41
C GLY A 145 8.92 -16.19 -7.99
N ALA A 146 8.88 -15.15 -7.17
CA ALA A 146 8.67 -13.78 -7.66
C ALA A 146 9.95 -13.20 -8.25
N SER A 147 9.78 -12.39 -9.30
CA SER A 147 10.82 -11.57 -9.91
C SER A 147 10.81 -10.17 -9.33
N TYR A 148 12.00 -9.60 -9.16
CA TYR A 148 12.17 -8.25 -8.63
C TYR A 148 13.09 -7.44 -9.53
N LYS A 149 12.85 -6.13 -9.58
CA LYS A 149 13.69 -5.15 -10.27
C LYS A 149 13.96 -3.96 -9.36
N TYR A 150 15.09 -3.28 -9.56
CA TYR A 150 15.41 -2.07 -8.81
C TYR A 150 15.74 -0.89 -9.69
N SER A 151 15.65 0.30 -9.11
CA SER A 151 16.15 1.55 -9.69
C SER A 151 16.71 2.45 -8.59
N THR A 152 17.80 3.14 -8.90
CA THR A 152 18.40 4.19 -8.05
C THR A 152 17.81 5.57 -8.33
N THR A 153 16.91 5.67 -9.33
CA THR A 153 16.25 6.92 -9.72
C THR A 153 14.74 6.76 -9.59
N GLY A 154 14.08 7.74 -8.94
CA GLY A 154 12.63 7.75 -8.75
C GLY A 154 11.84 8.25 -9.95
N PRO A 155 10.54 8.28 -9.84
CA PRO A 155 9.71 7.97 -8.67
C PRO A 155 9.47 6.46 -8.45
N ALA A 156 8.84 6.11 -7.30
CA ALA A 156 8.32 4.76 -7.10
C ALA A 156 7.31 4.41 -8.21
N PRO A 157 7.28 3.13 -8.66
CA PRO A 157 6.42 2.74 -9.76
C PRO A 157 4.93 2.77 -9.35
N THR A 158 4.06 2.88 -10.35
CA THR A 158 2.61 2.69 -10.18
C THR A 158 2.20 1.26 -10.53
N TYR A 159 1.02 0.84 -10.09
CA TYR A 159 0.50 -0.49 -10.39
C TYR A 159 0.40 -0.73 -11.90
N ARG A 160 0.92 -1.87 -12.38
CA ARG A 160 0.99 -2.25 -13.81
C ARG A 160 1.88 -1.36 -14.67
N GLN A 161 2.70 -0.50 -14.10
CA GLN A 161 3.72 0.23 -14.86
C GLN A 161 4.76 -0.73 -15.42
N GLU A 162 5.09 -0.59 -16.69
CA GLU A 162 6.18 -1.34 -17.32
C GLU A 162 7.55 -0.89 -16.81
N LEU A 163 8.37 -1.84 -16.41
CA LEU A 163 9.70 -1.60 -15.81
C LEU A 163 10.83 -2.21 -16.64
N ALA A 164 10.71 -2.18 -17.98
CA ALA A 164 11.72 -2.72 -18.88
C ALA A 164 13.13 -2.07 -18.72
N SER A 165 13.17 -0.81 -18.25
CA SER A 165 14.44 -0.09 -18.01
C SER A 165 15.04 -0.31 -16.62
N TRP A 166 14.33 -0.99 -15.72
CA TRP A 166 14.82 -1.29 -14.38
C TRP A 166 15.73 -2.52 -14.40
N THR A 167 16.69 -2.57 -13.50
CA THR A 167 17.64 -3.67 -13.40
C THR A 167 17.03 -4.81 -12.60
N GLU A 168 17.26 -6.06 -13.07
CA GLU A 168 16.89 -7.25 -12.30
C GLU A 168 17.58 -7.25 -10.95
N PHE A 169 16.90 -7.79 -9.94
CA PHE A 169 17.35 -7.74 -8.55
C PHE A 169 17.11 -9.05 -7.82
N THR A 170 18.13 -9.48 -7.11
CA THR A 170 18.06 -10.62 -6.19
C THR A 170 18.30 -10.14 -4.75
N SER A 171 17.43 -10.56 -3.82
CA SER A 171 17.57 -10.20 -2.41
C SER A 171 18.93 -10.64 -1.84
N GLY A 172 19.66 -9.72 -1.22
CA GLY A 172 20.98 -9.95 -0.69
C GLY A 172 22.13 -9.70 -1.68
N GLU A 173 21.83 -9.24 -2.88
CA GLU A 173 22.82 -8.83 -3.88
C GLU A 173 23.47 -7.49 -3.52
N GLU A 174 24.75 -7.35 -3.82
CA GLU A 174 25.47 -6.09 -3.69
C GLU A 174 25.17 -5.17 -4.88
N ILE A 175 24.84 -3.93 -4.59
CA ILE A 175 24.44 -2.92 -5.57
C ILE A 175 25.30 -1.67 -5.34
N GLU A 176 25.82 -1.09 -6.41
CA GLU A 176 26.47 0.22 -6.36
C GLU A 176 25.40 1.31 -6.25
N ALA A 177 25.42 2.07 -5.14
CA ALA A 177 24.46 3.15 -4.90
C ALA A 177 25.03 4.19 -3.93
N THR A 178 24.63 5.44 -4.11
CA THR A 178 25.08 6.56 -3.27
C THR A 178 24.51 6.45 -1.86
N ASN A 179 25.36 6.50 -0.84
CA ASN A 179 24.96 6.49 0.56
C ASN A 179 23.96 7.62 0.86
N GLY A 180 22.88 7.30 1.58
CA GLY A 180 21.77 8.23 1.91
C GLY A 180 20.79 8.48 0.77
N SER A 181 21.02 7.96 -0.46
CA SER A 181 20.04 8.03 -1.54
C SER A 181 18.86 7.09 -1.30
N THR A 182 17.78 7.25 -2.08
CA THR A 182 16.63 6.34 -2.05
C THR A 182 16.77 5.32 -3.19
N LEU A 183 16.68 4.04 -2.85
CA LEU A 183 16.59 2.94 -3.80
C LEU A 183 15.16 2.41 -3.83
N TYR A 184 14.68 2.14 -5.02
CA TYR A 184 13.33 1.65 -5.30
C TYR A 184 13.42 0.19 -5.74
N VAL A 185 12.62 -0.69 -5.15
CA VAL A 185 12.47 -2.10 -5.56
C VAL A 185 11.03 -2.35 -5.95
N ALA A 186 10.83 -3.02 -7.05
CA ALA A 186 9.52 -3.47 -7.51
C ALA A 186 9.48 -4.99 -7.62
N GLN A 187 8.37 -5.60 -7.21
CA GLN A 187 7.99 -6.94 -7.64
C GLN A 187 7.29 -6.82 -8.98
N VAL A 188 7.67 -7.65 -9.93
CA VAL A 188 7.08 -7.65 -11.28
C VAL A 188 6.38 -8.97 -11.57
N ASP A 189 5.41 -8.92 -12.47
CA ASP A 189 4.77 -10.11 -13.05
C ASP A 189 5.57 -10.64 -14.26
N GLU A 190 5.03 -11.65 -14.94
CA GLU A 190 5.65 -12.29 -16.11
C GLU A 190 5.81 -11.36 -17.32
N GLU A 191 5.12 -10.21 -17.32
CA GLU A 191 5.16 -9.18 -18.36
C GLU A 191 6.04 -7.97 -17.97
N ASP A 192 6.86 -8.08 -16.92
CA ASP A 192 7.68 -7.00 -16.35
C ASP A 192 6.88 -5.78 -15.84
N LYS A 193 5.62 -5.99 -15.44
CA LYS A 193 4.78 -4.93 -14.88
C LYS A 193 4.80 -4.94 -13.36
N ALA A 194 4.87 -3.77 -12.76
CA ALA A 194 4.90 -3.61 -11.31
C ALA A 194 3.61 -4.08 -10.62
N ILE A 195 3.73 -4.99 -9.67
CA ILE A 195 2.64 -5.49 -8.82
C ILE A 195 2.90 -5.29 -7.33
N GLY A 196 4.12 -4.95 -6.96
CA GLY A 196 4.54 -4.59 -5.62
C GLY A 196 5.65 -3.55 -5.64
N SER A 197 5.80 -2.77 -4.58
CA SER A 197 6.89 -1.80 -4.47
C SER A 197 7.37 -1.60 -3.03
N GLY A 198 8.63 -1.24 -2.90
CA GLY A 198 9.26 -0.83 -1.66
C GLY A 198 10.35 0.20 -1.92
N THR A 199 10.68 0.97 -0.90
CA THR A 199 11.78 1.92 -0.94
C THR A 199 12.64 1.75 0.30
N VAL A 200 13.93 2.02 0.15
CA VAL A 200 14.87 2.00 1.27
C VAL A 200 15.90 3.13 1.11
N THR A 201 16.29 3.71 2.23
CA THR A 201 17.46 4.61 2.25
C THR A 201 18.72 3.76 2.20
N VAL A 202 19.58 4.05 1.25
CA VAL A 202 20.83 3.31 1.01
C VAL A 202 21.82 3.55 2.16
N VAL A 203 22.34 2.46 2.69
CA VAL A 203 23.52 2.43 3.56
C VAL A 203 24.66 1.81 2.78
N ALA A 204 25.48 2.64 2.13
CA ALA A 204 26.63 2.17 1.36
C ALA A 204 27.92 2.31 2.18
N LYS A 205 28.90 1.45 1.89
CA LYS A 205 30.19 1.47 2.53
C LYS A 205 30.92 2.77 2.21
N ALA A 206 31.37 3.47 3.25
CA ALA A 206 32.16 4.69 3.09
C ALA A 206 33.56 4.38 2.55
N GLY A 207 34.10 5.29 1.77
CA GLY A 207 35.52 5.28 1.39
C GLY A 207 36.41 5.48 2.61
N ALA A 208 37.60 4.88 2.57
CA ALA A 208 38.60 4.99 3.64
C ALA A 208 39.31 6.36 3.63
#